data_16d4ef6f76dff06d30f759f01cb052e4
#
_entry.id   16d4ef6f76dff06d30f759f01cb052e4
#
_cell.length_a   1.000
_cell.length_b   1.000
_cell.length_c   1.000
_cell.angle_alpha   90.00
_cell.angle_beta   90.00
_cell.angle_gamma   90.00
#
_symmetry.space_group_name_H-M   'P 1'
#
loop_
_entity.id
_entity.type
_entity.pdbx_description
1 polymer ?
#
loop_
_entity_poly.entity_id
_entity_poly.type
_entity_poly.pdbx_seq_one_letter_code
_entity_poly.pdbx_strand_id
1 'polypeptide(L)'
;MGIKLVRFQQDDANQWGVLEDELYVVNGSYQTLRDILTTGMEDVVTAKQTGQIVNQSDITILSPVTDDANIYCQGTNYSAHRVEAGFSQQKPPYNLLFTKAPSTLTSATANIVCPAHVRLLDYEIELGIILKHDVTEAVEVTEHNLKDYIAGLVITNDVSARDVQIVEQQWFKGKSYRGFCPTGPYLYLLEDG
;
A
#
# COMPACT_ATOMS: atom_id res chain seq x y z
N MET A 1 -11.88 0.31 17.19
CA MET A 1 -11.23 -0.78 16.38
C MET A 1 -11.16 -0.32 14.95
N GLY A 2 -10.01 -0.39 14.29
CA GLY A 2 -9.90 0.05 12.90
C GLY A 2 -10.61 -0.88 11.91
N ILE A 3 -10.92 -0.37 10.73
CA ILE A 3 -11.66 -1.06 9.68
C ILE A 3 -10.68 -1.72 8.71
N LYS A 4 -10.88 -3.00 8.38
CA LYS A 4 -10.13 -3.69 7.32
C LYS A 4 -10.85 -3.51 6.00
N LEU A 5 -10.39 -2.56 5.20
CA LEU A 5 -10.92 -2.28 3.87
C LEU A 5 -10.25 -3.17 2.83
N VAL A 6 -11.02 -3.94 2.10
CA VAL A 6 -10.58 -4.87 1.06
C VAL A 6 -11.05 -4.38 -0.29
N ARG A 7 -10.20 -4.44 -1.30
CA ARG A 7 -10.59 -4.31 -2.70
C ARG A 7 -10.57 -5.69 -3.36
N PHE A 8 -11.61 -6.03 -4.09
CA PHE A 8 -11.72 -7.34 -4.72
C PHE A 8 -12.41 -7.26 -6.09
N GLN A 9 -12.25 -8.31 -6.87
CA GLN A 9 -12.96 -8.50 -8.13
C GLN A 9 -13.93 -9.66 -8.01
N GLN A 10 -15.16 -9.47 -8.47
CA GLN A 10 -16.19 -10.48 -8.62
C GLN A 10 -16.90 -10.26 -9.97
N ASP A 11 -17.07 -11.30 -10.76
CA ASP A 11 -17.75 -11.25 -12.06
C ASP A 11 -17.26 -10.08 -12.97
N ASP A 12 -15.94 -9.91 -13.07
CA ASP A 12 -15.24 -8.83 -13.78
C ASP A 12 -15.48 -7.40 -13.24
N ALA A 13 -16.20 -7.24 -12.15
CA ALA A 13 -16.41 -5.96 -11.48
C ALA A 13 -15.47 -5.79 -10.28
N ASN A 14 -14.78 -4.64 -10.21
CA ASN A 14 -14.00 -4.26 -9.04
C ASN A 14 -14.93 -3.63 -8.00
N GLN A 15 -14.81 -4.12 -6.77
CA GLN A 15 -15.63 -3.71 -5.64
C GLN A 15 -14.79 -3.50 -4.39
N TRP A 16 -15.40 -2.89 -3.39
CA TRP A 16 -14.83 -2.69 -2.07
C TRP A 16 -15.65 -3.40 -1.02
N GLY A 17 -15.01 -3.85 0.04
CA GLY A 17 -15.67 -4.51 1.15
C GLY A 17 -14.98 -4.26 2.48
N VAL A 18 -15.70 -4.47 3.55
CA VAL A 18 -15.21 -4.44 4.93
C VAL A 18 -15.11 -5.88 5.43
N LEU A 19 -13.92 -6.26 5.86
CA LEU A 19 -13.62 -7.59 6.39
C LEU A 19 -13.67 -7.57 7.93
N GLU A 20 -14.65 -8.26 8.49
CA GLU A 20 -14.76 -8.56 9.91
C GLU A 20 -14.83 -10.08 10.13
N ASP A 21 -15.94 -10.60 10.63
CA ASP A 21 -16.31 -12.02 10.65
C ASP A 21 -16.62 -12.56 9.24
N GLU A 22 -17.22 -11.71 8.41
CA GLU A 22 -17.51 -11.92 6.99
C GLU A 22 -16.98 -10.75 6.16
N LEU A 23 -17.04 -10.87 4.83
CA LEU A 23 -16.74 -9.77 3.91
C LEU A 23 -18.04 -9.09 3.49
N TYR A 24 -18.26 -7.88 3.97
CA TYR A 24 -19.44 -7.06 3.69
C TYR A 24 -19.13 -6.07 2.57
N VAL A 25 -19.92 -6.11 1.50
CA VAL A 25 -19.75 -5.22 0.34
C VAL A 25 -20.05 -3.77 0.74
N VAL A 26 -19.17 -2.86 0.37
CA VAL A 26 -19.40 -1.41 0.50
C VAL A 26 -20.37 -0.99 -0.61
N ASN A 27 -21.49 -0.36 -0.25
CA ASN A 27 -22.44 0.16 -1.22
C ASN A 27 -21.82 1.34 -1.98
N GLY A 28 -22.26 1.53 -3.22
CA GLY A 28 -21.77 2.60 -4.08
C GLY A 28 -20.77 2.11 -5.14
N SER A 29 -20.31 3.03 -5.97
CA SER A 29 -19.39 2.76 -7.08
C SER A 29 -18.14 3.63 -6.92
N TYR A 30 -17.12 3.06 -6.32
CA TYR A 30 -15.83 3.71 -6.04
C TYR A 30 -14.74 3.05 -6.88
N GLN A 31 -14.13 3.81 -7.80
CA GLN A 31 -13.11 3.28 -8.70
C GLN A 31 -11.74 3.24 -8.05
N THR A 32 -11.42 4.24 -7.22
CA THR A 32 -10.12 4.44 -6.60
C THR A 32 -10.21 4.45 -5.08
N LEU A 33 -9.06 4.25 -4.43
CA LEU A 33 -8.96 4.45 -2.99
C LEU A 33 -9.26 5.91 -2.60
N ARG A 34 -8.88 6.87 -3.45
CA ARG A 34 -9.21 8.29 -3.25
C ARG A 34 -10.72 8.52 -3.18
N ASP A 35 -11.50 7.88 -4.06
CA ASP A 35 -12.97 8.00 -4.04
C ASP A 35 -13.54 7.53 -2.70
N ILE A 36 -13.07 6.38 -2.20
CA ILE A 36 -13.47 5.86 -0.88
C ILE A 36 -13.15 6.87 0.22
N LEU A 37 -11.91 7.35 0.27
CA LEU A 37 -11.45 8.22 1.36
C LEU A 37 -12.13 9.61 1.33
N THR A 38 -12.56 10.08 0.16
CA THR A 38 -13.17 11.41 0.03
C THR A 38 -14.69 11.40 0.11
N THR A 39 -15.35 10.36 -0.41
CA THR A 39 -16.81 10.33 -0.54
C THR A 39 -17.47 9.04 -0.06
N GLY A 40 -16.71 7.97 0.15
CA GLY A 40 -17.22 6.62 0.44
C GLY A 40 -17.16 6.20 1.91
N MET A 41 -16.64 7.02 2.80
CA MET A 41 -16.41 6.60 4.20
C MET A 41 -17.69 6.27 4.96
N GLU A 42 -18.81 6.93 4.66
CA GLU A 42 -20.12 6.61 5.26
C GLU A 42 -20.58 5.19 4.85
N ASP A 43 -20.43 4.84 3.57
CA ASP A 43 -20.76 3.50 3.06
C ASP A 43 -19.82 2.43 3.62
N VAL A 44 -18.55 2.76 3.86
CA VAL A 44 -17.58 1.87 4.51
C VAL A 44 -18.02 1.58 5.95
N VAL A 45 -18.36 2.60 6.72
CA VAL A 45 -18.76 2.45 8.14
C VAL A 45 -20.07 1.67 8.27
N THR A 46 -20.98 1.84 7.32
CA THR A 46 -22.31 1.20 7.33
C THR A 46 -22.36 -0.14 6.60
N ALA A 47 -21.27 -0.59 5.98
CA ALA A 47 -21.24 -1.79 5.15
C ALA A 47 -21.77 -3.04 5.84
N LYS A 48 -21.47 -3.25 7.13
CA LYS A 48 -21.98 -4.39 7.91
C LYS A 48 -23.50 -4.35 8.11
N GLN A 49 -24.10 -3.19 8.14
CA GLN A 49 -25.53 -3.00 8.39
C GLN A 49 -26.37 -3.10 7.11
N THR A 50 -25.79 -2.66 5.99
CA THR A 50 -26.45 -2.64 4.69
C THR A 50 -26.09 -3.87 3.84
N GLY A 51 -25.15 -4.69 4.32
CA GLY A 51 -24.21 -5.47 3.59
C GLY A 51 -24.77 -6.72 2.93
N GLN A 52 -24.55 -6.77 1.65
CA GLN A 52 -24.42 -8.02 0.94
C GLN A 52 -23.11 -8.71 1.40
N ILE A 53 -23.22 -9.95 1.85
CA ILE A 53 -22.05 -10.77 2.21
C ILE A 53 -21.55 -11.46 0.94
N VAL A 54 -20.22 -11.47 0.77
CA VAL A 54 -19.54 -12.16 -0.33
C VAL A 54 -18.63 -13.22 0.23
N ASN A 55 -18.70 -14.40 -0.38
CA ASN A 55 -17.82 -15.50 -0.01
C ASN A 55 -16.41 -15.25 -0.58
N GLN A 56 -15.40 -15.30 0.26
CA GLN A 56 -14.01 -15.07 -0.13
C GLN A 56 -13.48 -16.07 -1.17
N SER A 57 -14.10 -17.25 -1.30
CA SER A 57 -13.76 -18.24 -2.35
C SER A 57 -14.18 -17.81 -3.76
N ASP A 58 -15.14 -16.89 -3.86
CA ASP A 58 -15.79 -16.50 -5.12
C ASP A 58 -15.24 -15.19 -5.69
N ILE A 59 -14.16 -14.67 -5.07
CA ILE A 59 -13.57 -13.39 -5.42
C ILE A 59 -12.05 -13.48 -5.63
N THR A 60 -11.52 -12.50 -6.32
CA THR A 60 -10.07 -12.26 -6.38
C THR A 60 -9.73 -11.00 -5.60
N ILE A 61 -8.91 -11.14 -4.56
CA ILE A 61 -8.41 -10.00 -3.78
C ILE A 61 -7.47 -9.15 -4.64
N LEU A 62 -7.69 -7.86 -4.65
CA LEU A 62 -6.88 -6.87 -5.35
C LEU A 62 -6.04 -6.06 -4.36
N SER A 63 -5.09 -5.27 -4.85
CA SER A 63 -4.44 -4.25 -4.03
C SER A 63 -5.48 -3.24 -3.55
N PRO A 64 -5.55 -2.91 -2.25
CA PRO A 64 -6.41 -1.83 -1.75
C PRO A 64 -5.87 -0.44 -2.10
N VAL A 65 -4.63 -0.34 -2.58
CA VAL A 65 -4.06 0.89 -3.13
C VAL A 65 -4.21 0.84 -4.64
N THR A 66 -4.81 1.88 -5.21
CA THR A 66 -5.09 1.99 -6.65
C THR A 66 -3.96 2.70 -7.40
N ASP A 67 -3.87 2.52 -8.70
CA ASP A 67 -2.76 2.97 -9.56
C ASP A 67 -2.72 4.48 -9.83
N ASP A 68 -3.70 5.22 -9.31
CA ASP A 68 -3.69 6.68 -9.23
C ASP A 68 -2.82 7.23 -8.07
N ALA A 69 -2.36 6.36 -7.17
CA ALA A 69 -1.52 6.73 -6.05
C ALA A 69 -0.07 7.01 -6.45
N ASN A 70 0.53 8.03 -5.84
CA ASN A 70 1.98 8.22 -5.85
C ASN A 70 2.62 7.38 -4.74
N ILE A 71 3.70 6.66 -5.07
CA ILE A 71 4.40 5.80 -4.13
C ILE A 71 5.74 6.43 -3.78
N TYR A 72 5.87 6.90 -2.54
CA TYR A 72 7.11 7.42 -1.99
C TYR A 72 7.65 6.45 -0.96
N CYS A 73 8.92 6.08 -1.08
CA CYS A 73 9.58 5.14 -0.21
C CYS A 73 10.74 5.81 0.52
N GLN A 74 10.95 5.41 1.78
CA GLN A 74 12.12 5.82 2.55
C GLN A 74 13.12 4.66 2.59
N GLY A 75 14.25 4.83 1.93
CA GLY A 75 15.33 3.85 1.93
C GLY A 75 16.13 3.86 3.23
N THR A 76 16.75 2.71 3.54
CA THR A 76 17.64 2.52 4.69
C THR A 76 17.04 2.98 6.03
N ASN A 77 15.74 2.79 6.22
CA ASN A 77 14.99 3.31 7.36
C ASN A 77 15.25 2.53 8.67
N TYR A 78 15.43 1.21 8.54
CA TYR A 78 15.63 0.32 9.71
C TYR A 78 17.12 0.17 10.03
N SER A 79 17.49 0.37 11.31
CA SER A 79 18.89 0.35 11.75
C SER A 79 19.60 -0.99 11.49
N ALA A 80 18.89 -2.12 11.66
CA ALA A 80 19.43 -3.45 11.38
C ALA A 80 19.74 -3.61 9.88
N HIS A 81 18.81 -3.26 9.02
CA HIS A 81 18.98 -3.31 7.56
C HIS A 81 20.14 -2.41 7.07
N ARG A 82 20.33 -1.24 7.70
CA ARG A 82 21.45 -0.35 7.37
C ARG A 82 22.81 -1.03 7.63
N VAL A 83 22.94 -1.72 8.75
CA VAL A 83 24.18 -2.44 9.10
C VAL A 83 24.43 -3.59 8.12
N GLU A 84 23.41 -4.37 7.79
CA GLU A 84 23.48 -5.46 6.80
C GLU A 84 23.89 -4.95 5.41
N ALA A 85 23.40 -3.78 5.02
CA ALA A 85 23.75 -3.11 3.76
C ALA A 85 25.11 -2.39 3.79
N GLY A 86 25.87 -2.49 4.89
CA GLY A 86 27.20 -1.88 5.05
C GLY A 86 27.18 -0.37 5.35
N PHE A 87 26.04 0.18 5.71
CA PHE A 87 25.92 1.58 6.12
C PHE A 87 26.16 1.77 7.63
N SER A 88 26.43 3.02 8.02
CA SER A 88 26.51 3.39 9.45
C SER A 88 25.19 3.11 10.17
N GLN A 89 25.25 2.67 11.42
CA GLN A 89 24.07 2.52 12.27
C GLN A 89 23.38 3.88 12.54
N GLN A 90 24.14 4.97 12.50
CA GLN A 90 23.58 6.31 12.68
C GLN A 90 22.74 6.73 11.49
N LYS A 91 21.53 7.24 11.76
CA LYS A 91 20.66 7.80 10.75
C LYS A 91 21.33 9.01 10.07
N PRO A 92 21.32 9.11 8.71
CA PRO A 92 21.84 10.30 8.03
C PRO A 92 20.98 11.52 8.38
N PRO A 93 21.53 12.74 8.22
CA PRO A 93 20.79 13.98 8.54
C PRO A 93 19.55 14.20 7.67
N TYR A 94 19.51 13.57 6.49
CA TYR A 94 18.38 13.63 5.57
C TYR A 94 17.84 12.23 5.28
N ASN A 95 16.52 12.13 5.08
CA ASN A 95 15.90 10.89 4.64
C ASN A 95 16.28 10.60 3.18
N LEU A 96 16.61 9.35 2.90
CA LEU A 96 16.78 8.88 1.53
C LEU A 96 15.40 8.54 0.99
N LEU A 97 14.89 9.35 0.08
CA LEU A 97 13.59 9.13 -0.54
C LEU A 97 13.77 8.66 -1.98
N PHE A 98 12.95 7.70 -2.38
CA PHE A 98 12.81 7.27 -3.77
C PHE A 98 11.34 6.97 -4.07
N THR A 99 11.02 6.75 -5.34
CA THR A 99 9.66 6.45 -5.78
C THR A 99 9.61 5.10 -6.48
N LYS A 100 8.43 4.49 -6.51
CA LYS A 100 8.10 3.35 -7.39
C LYS A 100 7.05 3.80 -8.39
N ALA A 101 7.08 3.22 -9.59
CA ALA A 101 6.03 3.45 -10.57
C ALA A 101 4.69 2.91 -10.07
N PRO A 102 3.55 3.59 -10.29
CA PRO A 102 2.23 3.05 -9.91
C PRO A 102 1.92 1.67 -10.51
N SER A 103 2.45 1.36 -11.70
CA SER A 103 2.32 0.04 -12.34
C SER A 103 2.97 -1.12 -11.59
N THR A 104 3.70 -0.84 -10.50
CA THR A 104 4.24 -1.86 -9.59
C THR A 104 3.21 -2.41 -8.64
N LEU A 105 2.14 -1.66 -8.36
CA LEU A 105 1.06 -2.11 -7.47
C LEU A 105 0.40 -3.37 -8.00
N THR A 106 0.25 -4.34 -7.13
CA THR A 106 -0.45 -5.59 -7.42
C THR A 106 -1.04 -6.18 -6.14
N SER A 107 -1.89 -7.19 -6.25
CA SER A 107 -2.43 -7.91 -5.11
C SER A 107 -1.31 -8.53 -4.25
N ALA A 108 -1.51 -8.58 -2.95
CA ALA A 108 -0.60 -9.26 -2.01
C ALA A 108 -0.43 -10.76 -2.32
N THR A 109 -1.37 -11.36 -3.05
CA THR A 109 -1.37 -12.78 -3.44
C THR A 109 -0.94 -13.03 -4.89
N ALA A 110 -0.62 -11.96 -5.64
CA ALA A 110 -0.21 -12.08 -7.04
C ALA A 110 1.21 -12.66 -7.17
N ASN A 111 1.44 -13.40 -8.23
CA ASN A 111 2.77 -13.86 -8.58
C ASN A 111 3.67 -12.70 -8.99
N ILE A 112 4.87 -12.65 -8.44
CA ILE A 112 5.91 -11.72 -8.84
C ILE A 112 6.66 -12.33 -10.04
N VAL A 113 6.60 -11.64 -11.17
CA VAL A 113 7.32 -12.06 -12.39
C VAL A 113 8.74 -11.51 -12.36
N CYS A 114 9.73 -12.40 -12.17
CA CYS A 114 11.13 -12.01 -12.27
C CYS A 114 11.53 -11.79 -13.75
N PRO A 115 11.96 -10.57 -14.13
CA PRO A 115 12.43 -10.32 -15.50
C PRO A 115 13.65 -11.21 -15.84
N ALA A 116 13.73 -11.71 -17.08
CA ALA A 116 14.75 -12.68 -17.48
C ALA A 116 16.21 -12.21 -17.31
N HIS A 117 16.44 -10.90 -17.29
CA HIS A 117 17.77 -10.31 -17.08
C HIS A 117 18.10 -10.04 -15.59
N VAL A 118 17.13 -10.15 -14.68
CA VAL A 118 17.34 -9.98 -13.24
C VAL A 118 17.89 -11.28 -12.66
N ARG A 119 18.98 -11.19 -11.92
CA ARG A 119 19.68 -12.32 -11.29
C ARG A 119 19.52 -12.35 -9.77
N LEU A 120 19.29 -11.20 -9.17
CA LEU A 120 19.16 -11.03 -7.72
C LEU A 120 17.85 -10.34 -7.41
N LEU A 121 16.77 -11.12 -7.42
CA LEU A 121 15.45 -10.68 -6.96
C LEU A 121 15.39 -10.84 -5.43
N ASP A 122 14.98 -9.78 -4.75
CA ASP A 122 14.88 -9.74 -3.29
C ASP A 122 13.56 -9.13 -2.84
N TYR A 123 13.13 -9.44 -1.63
CA TYR A 123 11.91 -8.93 -1.02
C TYR A 123 12.23 -7.99 0.14
N GLU A 124 11.40 -6.99 0.33
CA GLU A 124 11.47 -6.06 1.46
C GLU A 124 10.05 -5.83 1.97
N ILE A 125 9.69 -6.48 3.08
CA ILE A 125 8.37 -6.28 3.71
C ILE A 125 8.39 -4.95 4.45
N GLU A 126 7.45 -4.09 4.09
CA GLU A 126 7.38 -2.70 4.56
C GLU A 126 5.99 -2.36 5.09
N LEU A 127 5.93 -1.36 5.96
CA LEU A 127 4.71 -0.73 6.41
C LEU A 127 4.39 0.46 5.50
N GLY A 128 3.35 0.33 4.70
CA GLY A 128 2.80 1.43 3.91
C GLY A 128 1.88 2.31 4.75
N ILE A 129 2.04 3.62 4.61
CA ILE A 129 1.21 4.64 5.25
C ILE A 129 0.37 5.30 4.16
N ILE A 130 -0.95 5.31 4.33
CA ILE A 130 -1.87 5.97 3.40
C ILE A 130 -2.22 7.34 3.95
N LEU A 131 -1.97 8.38 3.15
CA LEU A 131 -2.37 9.73 3.51
C LEU A 131 -3.88 9.91 3.33
N LYS A 132 -4.52 10.66 4.24
CA LYS A 132 -5.95 10.90 4.26
C LYS A 132 -6.38 11.88 3.15
N HIS A 133 -5.51 12.82 2.82
CA HIS A 133 -5.72 13.86 1.81
C HIS A 133 -4.38 14.35 1.26
N ASP A 134 -4.44 15.15 0.21
CA ASP A 134 -3.24 15.79 -0.35
C ASP A 134 -2.65 16.78 0.66
N VAL A 135 -1.34 16.72 0.85
CA VAL A 135 -0.57 17.68 1.68
C VAL A 135 0.14 18.63 0.73
N THR A 136 -0.37 19.85 0.59
CA THR A 136 0.10 20.85 -0.38
C THR A 136 1.01 21.93 0.23
N GLU A 137 1.11 21.96 1.56
CA GLU A 137 1.90 22.91 2.31
C GLU A 137 2.80 22.19 3.32
N ALA A 138 3.84 22.85 3.79
CA ALA A 138 4.68 22.33 4.86
C ALA A 138 3.86 22.23 6.15
N VAL A 139 3.82 21.03 6.73
CA VAL A 139 3.07 20.75 7.97
C VAL A 139 3.99 20.10 9.00
N GLU A 140 3.77 20.40 10.25
CA GLU A 140 4.39 19.70 11.36
C GLU A 140 3.42 18.63 11.88
N VAL A 141 3.74 17.36 11.60
CA VAL A 141 2.97 16.22 12.07
C VAL A 141 3.50 15.78 13.43
N THR A 142 2.62 15.73 14.41
CA THR A 142 2.90 15.32 15.80
C THR A 142 1.98 14.17 16.21
N GLU A 143 2.22 13.56 17.36
CA GLU A 143 1.32 12.52 17.90
C GLU A 143 -0.13 13.02 18.11
N HIS A 144 -0.34 14.32 18.28
CA HIS A 144 -1.64 14.91 18.53
C HIS A 144 -2.48 15.10 17.26
N ASN A 145 -1.84 15.35 16.10
CA ASN A 145 -2.51 15.61 14.82
C ASN A 145 -2.25 14.53 13.77
N LEU A 146 -1.57 13.43 14.12
CA LEU A 146 -1.24 12.36 13.17
C LEU A 146 -2.47 11.82 12.44
N LYS A 147 -3.58 11.68 13.14
CA LYS A 147 -4.86 11.17 12.62
C LYS A 147 -5.48 12.08 11.55
N ASP A 148 -5.12 13.34 11.53
CA ASP A 148 -5.63 14.29 10.52
C ASP A 148 -4.98 14.03 9.15
N TYR A 149 -3.80 13.39 9.13
CA TYR A 149 -3.00 13.17 7.92
C TYR A 149 -2.97 11.71 7.46
N ILE A 150 -3.16 10.74 8.35
CA ILE A 150 -3.05 9.32 8.03
C ILE A 150 -4.43 8.67 8.02
N ALA A 151 -4.83 8.13 6.85
CA ALA A 151 -6.05 7.36 6.71
C ALA A 151 -5.89 5.94 7.24
N GLY A 152 -4.74 5.32 7.02
CA GLY A 152 -4.55 3.93 7.42
C GLY A 152 -3.17 3.38 7.10
N LEU A 153 -3.02 2.09 7.40
CA LEU A 153 -1.80 1.32 7.26
C LEU A 153 -2.01 0.09 6.38
N VAL A 154 -1.03 -0.26 5.59
CA VAL A 154 -1.07 -1.44 4.71
C VAL A 154 0.28 -2.14 4.70
N ILE A 155 0.29 -3.47 4.61
CA ILE A 155 1.52 -4.21 4.36
C ILE A 155 1.83 -4.15 2.86
N THR A 156 3.08 -3.87 2.54
CA THR A 156 3.56 -3.85 1.15
C THR A 156 4.91 -4.55 1.05
N ASN A 157 5.26 -5.00 -0.15
CA ASN A 157 6.54 -5.62 -0.41
C ASN A 157 7.29 -4.78 -1.46
N ASP A 158 8.37 -4.13 -1.04
CA ASP A 158 9.24 -3.34 -1.93
C ASP A 158 10.20 -4.26 -2.67
N VAL A 159 9.67 -5.07 -3.59
CA VAL A 159 10.45 -6.02 -4.39
C VAL A 159 11.56 -5.30 -5.15
N SER A 160 12.76 -5.85 -5.08
CA SER A 160 13.99 -5.23 -5.53
C SER A 160 14.78 -6.14 -6.47
N ALA A 161 15.13 -5.64 -7.65
CA ALA A 161 16.14 -6.23 -8.53
C ALA A 161 17.51 -5.68 -8.11
N ARG A 162 18.20 -6.36 -7.19
CA ARG A 162 19.44 -5.86 -6.57
C ARG A 162 20.56 -5.61 -7.55
N ASP A 163 20.73 -6.49 -8.53
CA ASP A 163 21.74 -6.35 -9.57
C ASP A 163 21.50 -5.15 -10.51
N VAL A 164 20.26 -4.68 -10.58
CA VAL A 164 19.93 -3.44 -11.28
C VAL A 164 20.04 -2.25 -10.33
N GLN A 165 19.50 -2.34 -9.12
CA GLN A 165 19.49 -1.27 -8.11
C GLN A 165 20.91 -0.84 -7.70
N ILE A 166 21.84 -1.80 -7.45
CA ILE A 166 23.19 -1.50 -6.95
C ILE A 166 24.05 -0.82 -8.01
N VAL A 167 23.91 -1.24 -9.27
CA VAL A 167 24.68 -0.68 -10.39
C VAL A 167 24.19 0.72 -10.77
N GLU A 168 22.90 0.92 -10.71
CA GLU A 168 22.25 2.19 -11.03
C GLU A 168 22.20 3.04 -9.74
N GLN A 169 22.73 4.25 -9.75
CA GLN A 169 22.68 5.14 -8.58
C GLN A 169 21.24 5.58 -8.24
N GLN A 170 20.34 5.54 -9.23
CA GLN A 170 18.92 5.77 -9.07
C GLN A 170 18.17 4.46 -8.91
N TRP A 171 17.50 4.27 -7.79
CA TRP A 171 16.86 3.01 -7.45
C TRP A 171 15.56 2.73 -8.21
N PHE A 172 14.96 3.76 -8.79
CA PHE A 172 13.66 3.68 -9.47
C PHE A 172 13.55 2.48 -10.43
N LYS A 173 14.54 2.26 -11.28
CA LYS A 173 14.52 1.17 -12.27
C LYS A 173 14.53 -0.22 -11.62
N GLY A 174 15.42 -0.46 -10.65
CA GLY A 174 15.52 -1.73 -9.93
C GLY A 174 14.32 -2.02 -9.03
N LYS A 175 13.54 -1.00 -8.69
CA LYS A 175 12.38 -1.04 -7.80
C LYS A 175 11.04 -0.97 -8.55
N SER A 176 11.01 -0.74 -9.87
CA SER A 176 9.78 -0.38 -10.59
C SER A 176 9.42 -1.30 -11.76
N TYR A 177 9.82 -2.56 -11.72
CA TYR A 177 9.24 -3.53 -12.65
C TYR A 177 7.77 -3.79 -12.30
N ARG A 178 6.96 -4.14 -13.30
CA ARG A 178 5.52 -4.40 -13.13
C ARG A 178 5.30 -5.45 -12.04
N GLY A 179 4.41 -5.16 -11.09
CA GLY A 179 4.09 -6.06 -9.99
C GLY A 179 5.13 -6.11 -8.87
N PHE A 180 6.13 -5.21 -8.83
CA PHE A 180 7.16 -5.17 -7.78
C PHE A 180 6.73 -4.45 -6.50
N CYS A 181 5.42 -4.24 -6.32
CA CYS A 181 4.85 -3.69 -5.08
C CYS A 181 3.55 -4.44 -4.70
N PRO A 182 3.62 -5.74 -4.37
CA PRO A 182 2.47 -6.43 -3.80
C PRO A 182 2.00 -5.72 -2.54
N THR A 183 0.71 -5.38 -2.47
CA THR A 183 0.15 -4.55 -1.40
C THR A 183 -1.18 -5.12 -0.91
N GLY A 184 -1.36 -5.20 0.39
CA GLY A 184 -2.57 -5.73 1.03
C GLY A 184 -2.30 -6.90 1.97
N PRO A 185 -3.29 -7.82 2.19
CA PRO A 185 -4.56 -7.99 1.45
C PRO A 185 -5.64 -6.95 1.75
N TYR A 186 -5.51 -6.15 2.81
CA TYR A 186 -6.43 -5.08 3.19
C TYR A 186 -5.68 -3.82 3.60
N LEU A 187 -6.35 -2.71 3.51
CA LEU A 187 -5.97 -1.46 4.16
C LEU A 187 -6.63 -1.41 5.54
N TYR A 188 -5.83 -1.26 6.59
CA TYR A 188 -6.31 -1.03 7.93
C TYR A 188 -6.55 0.46 8.13
N LEU A 189 -7.80 0.91 7.99
CA LEU A 189 -8.21 2.28 8.24
C LEU A 189 -8.16 2.57 9.73
N LEU A 190 -7.56 3.70 10.10
CA LEU A 190 -7.55 4.19 11.47
C LEU A 190 -8.89 4.85 11.77
N GLU A 191 -9.46 4.60 12.96
CA GLU A 191 -10.65 5.31 13.41
C GLU A 191 -10.30 6.76 13.74
N ASP A 192 -11.21 7.66 13.37
CA ASP A 192 -11.26 9.00 13.95
C ASP A 192 -11.71 8.84 15.42
N GLY A 193 -10.76 8.93 16.35
CA GLY A 193 -11.01 8.73 17.78
C GLY A 193 -11.62 9.95 18.45
#